data_9651660a758f158ad4083499a33e9379
#
_entry.id   9651660a758f158ad4083499a33e9379
#
_cell.length_a   1.000
_cell.length_b   1.000
_cell.length_c   1.000
_cell.angle_alpha   90.00
_cell.angle_beta   90.00
_cell.angle_gamma   90.00
#
_symmetry.space_group_name_H-M   'P 1'
#
loop_
_entity.id
_entity.type
_entity.pdbx_description
1 polymer ?
#
loop_
_entity_poly.entity_id
_entity_poly.type
_entity_poly.pdbx_seq_one_letter_code
_entity_poly.pdbx_strand_id
1 'polypeptide(L)'
;GLTVDFPLSEEMSAAARNIQNSVYNHLEYIRTNPDRKIIEWTNTEYALFRAIEHARYGETISRGFDSVDSFITMANMVLNRRKSRAGKSLEHHLSAIFDGNSIAYSAQAVTEGNKKPDFIFPSQEAYHNATFPTDRLISLAAKTTCKDRWRQVINEADRLRDRPKYLCTLQQGISPAQMDEMQSENVILVVPKPYISSYPADRQNRIWTLSQFVNYVREVEAL
;
A
#
# COMPACT_ATOMS: atom_id res chain seq x y z
N GLY A 1 28.57 10.09 1.69
CA GLY A 1 28.03 10.66 2.89
C GLY A 1 26.53 10.75 2.80
N LEU A 2 25.85 10.22 3.81
CA LEU A 2 24.41 10.42 4.01
C LEU A 2 24.22 11.87 4.49
N THR A 3 24.34 12.81 3.58
CA THR A 3 24.20 14.23 3.89
C THR A 3 22.74 14.62 3.88
N VAL A 4 22.24 14.88 5.05
CA VAL A 4 21.37 15.99 5.41
C VAL A 4 19.86 15.77 5.28
N ASP A 5 19.27 15.32 4.17
CA ASP A 5 17.83 15.17 4.08
C ASP A 5 17.41 13.72 3.86
N PHE A 6 16.24 13.37 4.40
CA PHE A 6 15.64 12.08 4.06
C PHE A 6 15.28 12.11 2.57
N PRO A 7 15.60 11.03 1.83
CA PRO A 7 15.14 10.88 0.46
C PRO A 7 13.63 11.03 0.35
N LEU A 8 13.13 11.44 -0.79
CA LEU A 8 11.70 11.39 -1.09
C LEU A 8 11.21 9.96 -0.95
N SER A 9 9.94 9.78 -0.61
CA SER A 9 9.38 8.44 -0.40
C SER A 9 9.52 7.54 -1.64
N GLU A 10 9.39 8.10 -2.82
CA GLU A 10 9.59 7.38 -4.09
C GLU A 10 11.03 6.92 -4.28
N GLU A 11 12.00 7.80 -4.04
CA GLU A 11 13.43 7.48 -4.10
C GLU A 11 13.81 6.40 -3.09
N MET A 12 13.27 6.49 -1.87
CA MET A 12 13.47 5.48 -0.82
C MET A 12 12.95 4.11 -1.25
N SER A 13 11.73 4.06 -1.78
CA SER A 13 11.10 2.83 -2.26
C SER A 13 11.87 2.26 -3.46
N ALA A 14 12.32 3.11 -4.40
CA ALA A 14 13.15 2.68 -5.53
C ALA A 14 14.51 2.14 -5.08
N ALA A 15 15.19 2.82 -4.15
CA ALA A 15 16.46 2.36 -3.59
C ALA A 15 16.29 1.00 -2.88
N ALA A 16 15.23 0.82 -2.11
CA ALA A 16 14.93 -0.44 -1.42
C ALA A 16 14.70 -1.59 -2.41
N ARG A 17 13.94 -1.34 -3.49
CA ARG A 17 13.73 -2.33 -4.56
C ARG A 17 15.06 -2.70 -5.25
N ASN A 18 15.89 -1.72 -5.56
CA ASN A 18 17.20 -1.96 -6.19
C ASN A 18 18.13 -2.77 -5.28
N ILE A 19 18.22 -2.42 -4.00
CA ILE A 19 19.01 -3.17 -3.01
C ILE A 19 18.51 -4.61 -2.90
N GLN A 20 17.21 -4.81 -2.70
CA GLN A 20 16.65 -6.14 -2.56
C GLN A 20 16.86 -6.98 -3.81
N ASN A 21 16.65 -6.41 -5.01
CA ASN A 21 16.84 -7.10 -6.28
C ASN A 21 18.32 -7.41 -6.58
N SER A 22 19.26 -6.61 -6.08
CA SER A 22 20.70 -6.87 -6.25
C SER A 22 21.22 -8.00 -5.37
N VAL A 23 20.63 -8.13 -4.16
CA VAL A 23 21.00 -9.20 -3.21
C VAL A 23 20.29 -10.52 -3.51
N TYR A 24 19.01 -10.44 -3.87
CA TYR A 24 18.17 -11.58 -4.21
C TYR A 24 17.62 -11.41 -5.62
N ASN A 25 18.25 -12.08 -6.59
CA ASN A 25 17.84 -11.97 -8.01
C ASN A 25 16.56 -12.75 -8.30
N HIS A 26 15.44 -12.33 -7.69
CA HIS A 26 14.11 -12.91 -7.86
C HIS A 26 13.17 -11.91 -8.55
N LEU A 27 13.62 -11.33 -9.68
CA LEU A 27 12.81 -10.40 -10.47
C LEU A 27 11.54 -11.05 -11.01
N GLU A 28 11.62 -12.35 -11.33
CA GLU A 28 10.47 -13.13 -11.77
C GLU A 28 9.33 -13.18 -10.73
N TYR A 29 9.62 -12.97 -9.44
CA TYR A 29 8.61 -12.94 -8.39
C TYR A 29 7.66 -11.74 -8.50
N ILE A 30 8.03 -10.70 -9.23
CA ILE A 30 7.09 -9.60 -9.54
C ILE A 30 5.83 -10.15 -10.22
N ARG A 31 6.00 -11.17 -11.07
CA ARG A 31 4.91 -11.82 -11.83
C ARG A 31 4.42 -13.11 -11.20
N THR A 32 5.33 -13.94 -10.71
CA THR A 32 5.01 -15.30 -10.25
C THR A 32 4.65 -15.38 -8.77
N ASN A 33 5.14 -14.42 -7.95
CA ASN A 33 4.87 -14.37 -6.52
C ASN A 33 4.87 -12.93 -5.99
N PRO A 34 3.96 -12.05 -6.47
CA PRO A 34 3.90 -10.65 -6.02
C PRO A 34 3.63 -10.52 -4.51
N ASP A 35 2.97 -11.50 -3.90
CA ASP A 35 2.74 -11.56 -2.45
C ASP A 35 4.05 -11.58 -1.64
N ARG A 36 5.01 -12.37 -2.06
CA ARG A 36 6.33 -12.41 -1.44
C ARG A 36 7.12 -11.16 -1.77
N LYS A 37 7.07 -10.72 -3.02
CA LYS A 37 7.86 -9.59 -3.49
C LYS A 37 7.52 -8.29 -2.77
N ILE A 38 6.23 -8.00 -2.54
CA ILE A 38 5.81 -6.80 -1.80
C ILE A 38 6.32 -6.81 -0.35
N ILE A 39 6.33 -7.96 0.30
CA ILE A 39 6.86 -8.11 1.65
C ILE A 39 8.38 -7.87 1.68
N GLU A 40 9.11 -8.48 0.76
CA GLU A 40 10.57 -8.32 0.66
C GLU A 40 10.96 -6.86 0.44
N TRP A 41 10.32 -6.17 -0.48
CA TRP A 41 10.57 -4.76 -0.76
C TRP A 41 10.21 -3.86 0.43
N THR A 42 9.06 -4.08 1.04
CA THR A 42 8.63 -3.29 2.21
C THR A 42 9.57 -3.47 3.40
N ASN A 43 10.03 -4.71 3.66
CA ASN A 43 10.96 -4.99 4.73
C ASN A 43 12.33 -4.37 4.47
N THR A 44 12.82 -4.42 3.22
CA THR A 44 14.08 -3.78 2.82
C THR A 44 14.00 -2.27 2.96
N GLU A 45 12.88 -1.66 2.53
CA GLU A 45 12.67 -0.22 2.72
C GLU A 45 12.63 0.16 4.20
N TYR A 46 11.96 -0.64 5.03
CA TYR A 46 11.92 -0.39 6.46
C TYR A 46 13.32 -0.45 7.08
N ALA A 47 14.13 -1.45 6.72
CA ALA A 47 15.51 -1.56 7.20
C ALA A 47 16.37 -0.38 6.73
N LEU A 48 16.28 0.03 5.46
CA LEU A 48 16.96 1.19 4.91
C LEU A 48 16.58 2.48 5.64
N PHE A 49 15.27 2.69 5.81
CA PHE A 49 14.75 3.84 6.54
C PHE A 49 15.29 3.90 7.98
N ARG A 50 15.30 2.77 8.68
CA ARG A 50 15.79 2.68 10.06
C ARG A 50 17.30 3.01 10.15
N ALA A 51 18.08 2.57 9.17
CA ALA A 51 19.51 2.90 9.09
C ALA A 51 19.74 4.40 8.91
N ILE A 52 18.97 5.05 8.00
CA ILE A 52 19.06 6.51 7.79
C ILE A 52 18.56 7.26 9.03
N GLU A 53 17.47 6.81 9.63
CA GLU A 53 16.93 7.42 10.86
C GLU A 53 17.95 7.37 12.00
N HIS A 54 18.63 6.22 12.19
CA HIS A 54 19.66 6.07 13.19
C HIS A 54 20.87 6.97 12.91
N ALA A 55 21.35 6.99 11.67
CA ALA A 55 22.46 7.85 11.27
C ALA A 55 22.15 9.34 11.48
N ARG A 56 20.89 9.75 11.31
CA ARG A 56 20.49 11.15 11.45
C ARG A 56 20.23 11.59 12.89
N TYR A 57 19.61 10.75 13.67
CA TYR A 57 19.11 11.13 15.00
C TYR A 57 19.83 10.45 16.16
N GLY A 58 20.61 9.41 15.87
CA GLY A 58 21.23 8.57 16.92
C GLY A 58 22.12 9.38 17.85
N GLU A 59 22.94 10.28 17.33
CA GLU A 59 23.83 11.14 18.14
C GLU A 59 23.02 12.09 19.03
N THR A 60 22.00 12.77 18.47
CA THR A 60 21.15 13.70 19.24
C THR A 60 20.41 12.96 20.35
N ILE A 61 19.88 11.76 20.06
CA ILE A 61 19.18 10.95 21.06
C ILE A 61 20.14 10.49 22.16
N SER A 62 21.36 10.08 21.82
CA SER A 62 22.37 9.62 22.78
C SER A 62 22.89 10.75 23.66
N ARG A 63 22.97 11.97 23.13
CA ARG A 63 23.37 13.18 23.89
C ARG A 63 22.30 13.62 24.88
N GLY A 64 21.02 13.30 24.60
CA GLY A 64 19.88 13.75 25.37
C GLY A 64 19.33 15.11 24.93
N PHE A 65 18.40 15.66 25.71
CA PHE A 65 17.66 16.87 25.39
C PHE A 65 17.71 17.85 26.56
N ASP A 66 17.86 19.14 26.25
CA ASP A 66 17.93 20.20 27.25
C ASP A 66 16.59 20.48 27.96
N SER A 67 15.47 20.05 27.35
CA SER A 67 14.12 20.23 27.90
C SER A 67 13.16 19.14 27.41
N VAL A 68 12.05 18.98 28.14
CA VAL A 68 10.94 18.10 27.72
C VAL A 68 10.36 18.57 26.38
N ASP A 69 10.26 19.87 26.15
CA ASP A 69 9.71 20.43 24.91
C ASP A 69 10.59 20.10 23.70
N SER A 70 11.93 20.16 23.84
CA SER A 70 12.85 19.79 22.78
C SER A 70 12.76 18.29 22.45
N PHE A 71 12.60 17.44 23.47
CA PHE A 71 12.35 16.02 23.29
C PHE A 71 11.04 15.75 22.55
N ILE A 72 9.94 16.37 22.99
CA ILE A 72 8.61 16.19 22.37
C ILE A 72 8.62 16.65 20.91
N THR A 73 9.27 17.79 20.62
CA THR A 73 9.40 18.31 19.26
C THR A 73 10.12 17.31 18.35
N MET A 74 11.27 16.77 18.78
CA MET A 74 12.01 15.77 18.05
C MET A 74 11.22 14.49 17.88
N ALA A 75 10.58 13.99 18.93
CA ALA A 75 9.78 12.77 18.90
C ALA A 75 8.61 12.89 17.90
N ASN A 76 7.88 14.01 17.90
CA ASN A 76 6.80 14.27 16.97
C ASN A 76 7.30 14.34 15.52
N MET A 77 8.44 14.98 15.26
CA MET A 77 9.04 15.04 13.93
C MET A 77 9.37 13.64 13.41
N VAL A 78 10.02 12.81 14.22
CA VAL A 78 10.36 11.41 13.87
C VAL A 78 9.09 10.59 13.63
N LEU A 79 8.10 10.66 14.50
CA LEU A 79 6.84 9.93 14.39
C LEU A 79 6.05 10.32 13.14
N ASN A 80 5.96 11.62 12.83
CA ASN A 80 5.27 12.09 11.63
C ASN A 80 5.96 11.61 10.35
N ARG A 81 7.30 11.62 10.33
CA ARG A 81 8.08 11.08 9.20
C ARG A 81 7.85 9.59 9.00
N ARG A 82 7.85 8.80 10.08
CA ARG A 82 7.52 7.36 10.02
C ARG A 82 6.13 7.11 9.45
N LYS A 83 5.13 7.88 9.89
CA LYS A 83 3.74 7.76 9.39
C LYS A 83 3.64 8.11 7.91
N SER A 84 4.23 9.23 7.49
CA SER A 84 4.22 9.68 6.09
C SER A 84 4.86 8.65 5.16
N ARG A 85 6.05 8.15 5.52
CA ARG A 85 6.74 7.12 4.74
C ARG A 85 5.87 5.86 4.60
N ALA A 86 5.36 5.32 5.72
CA ALA A 86 4.63 4.05 5.70
C ALA A 86 3.40 4.08 4.78
N GLY A 87 2.70 5.21 4.67
CA GLY A 87 1.57 5.36 3.76
C GLY A 87 2.00 5.29 2.28
N LYS A 88 3.03 6.02 1.92
CA LYS A 88 3.52 6.09 0.52
C LYS A 88 4.28 4.85 0.05
N SER A 89 4.99 4.18 0.95
CA SER A 89 5.77 2.98 0.66
C SER A 89 4.93 1.89 -0.02
N LEU A 90 3.76 1.57 0.55
CA LEU A 90 2.88 0.54 -0.01
C LEU A 90 2.38 0.92 -1.42
N GLU A 91 1.98 2.16 -1.63
CA GLU A 91 1.56 2.65 -2.95
C GLU A 91 2.68 2.49 -3.99
N HIS A 92 3.91 2.93 -3.67
CA HIS A 92 5.05 2.83 -4.60
C HIS A 92 5.44 1.39 -4.94
N HIS A 93 5.35 0.47 -3.97
CA HIS A 93 5.64 -0.94 -4.24
C HIS A 93 4.52 -1.63 -5.04
N LEU A 94 3.25 -1.28 -4.79
CA LEU A 94 2.14 -1.77 -5.60
C LEU A 94 2.24 -1.28 -7.04
N SER A 95 2.56 0.01 -7.27
CA SER A 95 2.83 0.54 -8.60
C SER A 95 3.88 -0.29 -9.34
N ALA A 96 5.02 -0.57 -8.68
CA ALA A 96 6.08 -1.37 -9.30
C ALA A 96 5.66 -2.83 -9.60
N ILE A 97 4.73 -3.40 -8.82
CA ILE A 97 4.14 -4.71 -9.13
C ILE A 97 3.22 -4.62 -10.34
N PHE A 98 2.36 -3.60 -10.42
CA PHE A 98 1.44 -3.42 -11.55
C PHE A 98 2.21 -3.16 -12.85
N ASP A 99 3.23 -2.29 -12.83
CA ASP A 99 4.12 -2.04 -13.97
C ASP A 99 4.82 -3.32 -14.44
N GLY A 100 5.38 -4.10 -13.50
CA GLY A 100 6.05 -5.36 -13.81
C GLY A 100 5.13 -6.46 -14.33
N ASN A 101 3.82 -6.33 -14.12
CA ASN A 101 2.76 -7.19 -14.66
C ASN A 101 2.10 -6.60 -15.92
N SER A 102 2.56 -5.45 -16.40
CA SER A 102 2.00 -4.74 -17.57
C SER A 102 0.52 -4.40 -17.42
N ILE A 103 0.07 -4.09 -16.19
CA ILE A 103 -1.28 -3.67 -15.85
C ILE A 103 -1.40 -2.16 -16.02
N ALA A 104 -2.42 -1.70 -16.71
CA ALA A 104 -2.73 -0.28 -16.82
C ALA A 104 -3.46 0.23 -15.56
N TYR A 105 -3.05 1.39 -15.04
CA TYR A 105 -3.70 2.02 -13.89
C TYR A 105 -3.46 3.53 -13.85
N SER A 106 -4.26 4.24 -13.09
CA SER A 106 -3.97 5.61 -12.66
C SER A 106 -3.85 5.64 -11.13
N ALA A 107 -2.71 6.11 -10.64
CA ALA A 107 -2.50 6.32 -9.20
C ALA A 107 -3.06 7.69 -8.80
N GLN A 108 -3.69 7.76 -7.60
CA GLN A 108 -4.26 9.00 -7.04
C GLN A 108 -5.22 9.71 -8.01
N ALA A 109 -5.97 8.93 -8.79
CA ALA A 109 -6.93 9.42 -9.77
C ALA A 109 -8.01 10.29 -9.09
N VAL A 110 -8.30 11.46 -9.64
CA VAL A 110 -9.37 12.30 -9.10
C VAL A 110 -10.73 11.75 -9.52
N THR A 111 -11.59 11.50 -8.55
CA THR A 111 -12.98 11.06 -8.73
C THR A 111 -13.97 12.13 -8.25
N GLU A 112 -15.23 11.75 -8.02
CA GLU A 112 -16.28 12.67 -7.60
C GLU A 112 -15.93 13.38 -6.27
N GLY A 113 -16.21 14.67 -6.19
CA GLY A 113 -15.95 15.48 -5.00
C GLY A 113 -14.47 15.64 -4.65
N ASN A 114 -13.58 15.57 -5.63
CA ASN A 114 -12.12 15.63 -5.46
C ASN A 114 -11.56 14.50 -4.57
N LYS A 115 -12.24 13.37 -4.47
CA LYS A 115 -11.74 12.17 -3.81
C LYS A 115 -10.64 11.55 -4.66
N LYS A 116 -9.73 10.81 -4.02
CA LYS A 116 -8.56 10.23 -4.68
C LYS A 116 -8.33 8.82 -4.18
N PRO A 117 -8.96 7.81 -4.79
CA PRO A 117 -8.59 6.42 -4.56
C PRO A 117 -7.10 6.21 -4.90
N ASP A 118 -6.44 5.33 -4.17
CA ASP A 118 -5.01 5.11 -4.37
C ASP A 118 -4.72 4.58 -5.79
N PHE A 119 -5.61 3.71 -6.33
CA PHE A 119 -5.52 3.22 -7.71
C PHE A 119 -6.90 3.05 -8.35
N ILE A 120 -6.98 3.39 -9.64
CA ILE A 120 -8.10 3.08 -10.54
C ILE A 120 -7.57 2.31 -11.75
N PHE A 121 -8.25 1.25 -12.13
CA PHE A 121 -7.94 0.42 -13.29
C PHE A 121 -9.09 0.49 -14.32
N PRO A 122 -8.79 0.55 -15.63
CA PRO A 122 -7.47 0.66 -16.21
C PRO A 122 -6.90 2.09 -16.16
N SER A 123 -7.73 3.14 -16.04
CA SER A 123 -7.25 4.53 -16.00
C SER A 123 -8.31 5.50 -15.48
N GLN A 124 -7.87 6.71 -15.12
CA GLN A 124 -8.75 7.85 -14.78
C GLN A 124 -9.64 8.26 -15.96
N GLU A 125 -9.12 8.21 -17.19
CA GLU A 125 -9.87 8.55 -18.40
C GLU A 125 -11.01 7.55 -18.61
N ALA A 126 -10.75 6.24 -18.44
CA ALA A 126 -11.77 5.20 -18.49
C ALA A 126 -12.83 5.41 -17.39
N TYR A 127 -12.39 5.80 -16.20
CA TYR A 127 -13.31 6.10 -15.10
C TYR A 127 -14.26 7.25 -15.42
N HIS A 128 -13.79 8.32 -16.05
CA HIS A 128 -14.62 9.48 -16.41
C HIS A 128 -15.39 9.30 -17.72
N ASN A 129 -15.06 8.32 -18.52
CA ASN A 129 -15.79 8.02 -19.75
C ASN A 129 -17.11 7.32 -19.46
N ALA A 130 -18.25 8.02 -19.58
CA ALA A 130 -19.58 7.48 -19.28
C ALA A 130 -19.94 6.22 -20.10
N THR A 131 -19.34 6.03 -21.28
CA THR A 131 -19.58 4.88 -22.15
C THR A 131 -18.69 3.67 -21.80
N PHE A 132 -17.66 3.87 -20.97
CA PHE A 132 -16.81 2.78 -20.55
C PHE A 132 -17.56 1.86 -19.56
N PRO A 133 -17.58 0.53 -19.76
CA PRO A 133 -18.33 -0.40 -18.92
C PRO A 133 -17.83 -0.38 -17.45
N THR A 134 -18.76 -0.22 -16.51
CA THR A 134 -18.43 -0.15 -15.07
C THR A 134 -17.94 -1.48 -14.50
N ASP A 135 -18.28 -2.60 -15.12
CA ASP A 135 -17.79 -3.94 -14.76
C ASP A 135 -16.31 -4.17 -15.12
N ARG A 136 -15.75 -3.30 -15.95
CA ARG A 136 -14.32 -3.27 -16.30
C ARG A 136 -13.52 -2.23 -15.52
N LEU A 137 -14.17 -1.49 -14.63
CA LEU A 137 -13.51 -0.54 -13.74
C LEU A 137 -13.28 -1.17 -12.36
N ILE A 138 -12.09 -0.99 -11.82
CA ILE A 138 -11.70 -1.50 -10.50
C ILE A 138 -11.08 -0.35 -9.70
N SER A 139 -11.41 -0.25 -8.41
CA SER A 139 -10.73 0.64 -7.46
C SER A 139 -10.00 -0.17 -6.41
N LEU A 140 -8.76 0.24 -6.09
CA LEU A 140 -7.97 -0.34 -5.02
C LEU A 140 -7.45 0.76 -4.11
N ALA A 141 -7.70 0.60 -2.82
CA ALA A 141 -7.05 1.42 -1.79
C ALA A 141 -5.85 0.67 -1.19
N ALA A 142 -4.83 1.41 -0.79
CA ALA A 142 -3.61 0.89 -0.18
C ALA A 142 -3.43 1.48 1.23
N LYS A 143 -3.60 0.67 2.26
CA LYS A 143 -3.48 1.12 3.66
C LYS A 143 -2.59 0.16 4.43
N THR A 144 -1.44 0.62 4.87
CA THR A 144 -0.49 -0.20 5.65
C THR A 144 -1.16 -0.77 6.91
N THR A 145 -2.08 0.00 7.52
CA THR A 145 -2.93 -0.44 8.61
C THR A 145 -4.37 -0.03 8.33
N CYS A 146 -5.31 -0.97 8.48
CA CYS A 146 -6.73 -0.74 8.20
C CYS A 146 -7.38 0.15 9.25
N LYS A 147 -7.36 -0.24 10.53
CA LYS A 147 -8.12 0.39 11.61
C LYS A 147 -9.48 0.92 11.08
N ASP A 148 -9.82 2.17 11.35
CA ASP A 148 -11.07 2.78 10.86
C ASP A 148 -10.94 3.40 9.44
N ARG A 149 -9.75 3.36 8.84
CA ARG A 149 -9.49 3.97 7.53
C ARG A 149 -10.18 3.25 6.36
N TRP A 150 -10.54 1.99 6.55
CA TRP A 150 -11.25 1.23 5.53
C TRP A 150 -12.61 1.85 5.15
N ARG A 151 -13.26 2.58 6.08
CA ARG A 151 -14.53 3.27 5.79
C ARG A 151 -14.38 4.41 4.79
N GLN A 152 -13.18 4.98 4.66
CA GLN A 152 -12.91 6.00 3.66
C GLN A 152 -13.00 5.43 2.23
N VAL A 153 -12.59 4.17 2.05
CA VAL A 153 -12.59 3.48 0.75
C VAL A 153 -13.98 3.35 0.14
N ILE A 154 -15.02 3.23 0.99
CA ILE A 154 -16.41 3.05 0.55
C ILE A 154 -16.86 4.21 -0.35
N ASN A 155 -16.37 5.41 -0.07
CA ASN A 155 -16.81 6.63 -0.73
C ASN A 155 -15.80 7.21 -1.73
N GLU A 156 -14.70 6.53 -2.04
CA GLU A 156 -13.63 7.08 -2.89
C GLU A 156 -13.92 7.05 -4.40
N ALA A 157 -14.91 6.24 -4.84
CA ALA A 157 -15.28 6.09 -6.25
C ALA A 157 -16.79 5.87 -6.37
N ASP A 158 -17.57 6.95 -6.45
CA ASP A 158 -19.03 6.90 -6.43
C ASP A 158 -19.61 6.16 -7.66
N ARG A 159 -18.94 6.26 -8.80
CA ARG A 159 -19.30 5.50 -10.01
C ARG A 159 -19.27 3.98 -9.79
N LEU A 160 -18.43 3.52 -8.85
CA LEU A 160 -18.29 2.10 -8.49
C LEU A 160 -19.06 1.73 -7.22
N ARG A 161 -20.09 2.51 -6.83
CA ARG A 161 -20.82 2.32 -5.57
C ARG A 161 -21.33 0.90 -5.39
N ASP A 162 -21.88 0.30 -6.44
CA ASP A 162 -22.48 -1.04 -6.42
C ASP A 162 -21.47 -2.17 -6.76
N ARG A 163 -20.20 -1.81 -6.93
CA ARG A 163 -19.12 -2.75 -7.26
C ARG A 163 -18.28 -3.07 -6.05
N PRO A 164 -17.62 -4.25 -6.00
CA PRO A 164 -16.63 -4.53 -4.98
C PRO A 164 -15.52 -3.47 -4.94
N LYS A 165 -15.13 -3.06 -3.74
CA LYS A 165 -13.98 -2.19 -3.49
C LYS A 165 -12.87 -3.02 -2.89
N TYR A 166 -11.67 -2.84 -3.39
CA TYR A 166 -10.52 -3.62 -2.93
C TYR A 166 -9.66 -2.77 -2.00
N LEU A 167 -9.21 -3.39 -0.91
CA LEU A 167 -8.33 -2.76 0.08
C LEU A 167 -7.09 -3.62 0.30
N CYS A 168 -5.97 -3.19 -0.26
CA CYS A 168 -4.68 -3.83 -0.02
C CYS A 168 -4.09 -3.37 1.32
N THR A 169 -3.67 -4.33 2.15
CA THR A 169 -3.05 -4.03 3.44
C THR A 169 -1.94 -4.99 3.81
N LEU A 170 -0.95 -4.47 4.55
CA LEU A 170 0.12 -5.26 5.18
C LEU A 170 -0.17 -5.56 6.65
N GLN A 171 -1.35 -5.18 7.16
CA GLN A 171 -1.74 -5.47 8.52
C GLN A 171 -1.90 -6.98 8.73
N GLN A 172 -1.34 -7.48 9.81
CA GLN A 172 -1.45 -8.89 10.20
C GLN A 172 -2.59 -9.05 11.20
N GLY A 173 -3.76 -9.40 10.67
CA GLY A 173 -4.97 -9.64 11.45
C GLY A 173 -5.84 -8.39 11.69
N ILE A 174 -7.15 -8.59 11.62
CA ILE A 174 -8.20 -7.66 12.00
C ILE A 174 -9.27 -8.45 12.78
N SER A 175 -10.07 -7.75 13.59
CA SER A 175 -11.13 -8.43 14.35
C SER A 175 -12.19 -9.06 13.44
N PRO A 176 -12.81 -10.17 13.84
CA PRO A 176 -13.92 -10.77 13.10
C PRO A 176 -15.05 -9.77 12.80
N ALA A 177 -15.44 -8.96 13.79
CA ALA A 177 -16.49 -7.96 13.63
C ALA A 177 -16.15 -6.94 12.53
N GLN A 178 -14.91 -6.45 12.47
CA GLN A 178 -14.46 -5.53 11.43
C GLN A 178 -14.47 -6.17 10.05
N MET A 179 -14.11 -7.46 9.95
CA MET A 179 -14.19 -8.20 8.68
C MET A 179 -15.63 -8.39 8.22
N ASP A 180 -16.56 -8.63 9.14
CA ASP A 180 -17.99 -8.77 8.83
C ASP A 180 -18.58 -7.43 8.37
N GLU A 181 -18.20 -6.30 8.99
CA GLU A 181 -18.56 -4.96 8.53
C GLU A 181 -18.02 -4.67 7.12
N MET A 182 -16.75 -4.98 6.84
CA MET A 182 -16.16 -4.81 5.50
C MET A 182 -16.92 -5.61 4.46
N GLN A 183 -17.31 -6.84 4.78
CA GLN A 183 -18.07 -7.68 3.87
C GLN A 183 -19.46 -7.09 3.59
N SER A 184 -20.17 -6.58 4.59
CA SER A 184 -21.48 -5.95 4.41
C SER A 184 -21.44 -4.72 3.51
N GLU A 185 -20.30 -4.04 3.48
CA GLU A 185 -20.03 -2.86 2.64
C GLU A 185 -19.34 -3.21 1.29
N ASN A 186 -19.33 -4.51 0.94
CA ASN A 186 -18.70 -5.01 -0.29
C ASN A 186 -17.21 -4.60 -0.44
N VAL A 187 -16.47 -4.57 0.67
CA VAL A 187 -15.03 -4.33 0.71
C VAL A 187 -14.29 -5.65 0.79
N ILE A 188 -13.46 -5.93 -0.21
CA ILE A 188 -12.63 -7.14 -0.30
C ILE A 188 -11.22 -6.80 0.15
N LEU A 189 -10.74 -7.51 1.17
CA LEU A 189 -9.36 -7.41 1.61
C LEU A 189 -8.42 -8.10 0.63
N VAL A 190 -7.34 -7.40 0.27
CA VAL A 190 -6.21 -7.94 -0.49
C VAL A 190 -5.00 -7.97 0.45
N VAL A 191 -4.54 -9.16 0.80
CA VAL A 191 -3.49 -9.35 1.80
C VAL A 191 -2.42 -10.27 1.21
N PRO A 192 -1.12 -9.95 1.38
CA PRO A 192 -0.06 -10.87 0.97
C PRO A 192 -0.25 -12.26 1.59
N LYS A 193 -0.19 -13.30 0.78
CA LYS A 193 -0.48 -14.69 1.17
C LYS A 193 0.14 -15.12 2.52
N PRO A 194 1.42 -14.80 2.84
CA PRO A 194 2.02 -15.17 4.13
C PRO A 194 1.34 -14.56 5.36
N TYR A 195 0.59 -13.46 5.20
CA TYR A 195 -0.07 -12.77 6.32
C TYR A 195 -1.50 -13.24 6.55
N ILE A 196 -2.10 -14.00 5.63
CA ILE A 196 -3.49 -14.47 5.75
C ILE A 196 -3.69 -15.34 7.00
N SER A 197 -2.70 -16.15 7.37
CA SER A 197 -2.78 -17.02 8.55
C SER A 197 -2.96 -16.28 9.89
N SER A 198 -2.68 -14.97 9.93
CA SER A 198 -2.91 -14.13 11.11
C SER A 198 -4.35 -13.63 11.26
N TYR A 199 -5.20 -13.88 10.27
CA TYR A 199 -6.61 -13.53 10.29
C TYR A 199 -7.47 -14.67 10.86
N PRO A 200 -8.71 -14.36 11.34
CA PRO A 200 -9.62 -15.39 11.84
C PRO A 200 -9.82 -16.53 10.82
N ALA A 201 -9.60 -17.77 11.25
CA ALA A 201 -9.56 -18.93 10.35
C ALA A 201 -10.87 -19.12 9.53
N ASP A 202 -12.01 -18.85 10.13
CA ASP A 202 -13.34 -18.95 9.53
C ASP A 202 -13.67 -17.85 8.53
N ARG A 203 -12.77 -16.84 8.38
CA ARG A 203 -12.93 -15.71 7.46
C ARG A 203 -11.81 -15.58 6.44
N GLN A 204 -10.79 -16.42 6.50
CA GLN A 204 -9.64 -16.37 5.57
C GLN A 204 -10.05 -16.58 4.11
N ASN A 205 -11.11 -17.34 3.85
CA ASN A 205 -11.65 -17.58 2.52
C ASN A 205 -12.27 -16.33 1.85
N ARG A 206 -12.48 -15.25 2.59
CA ARG A 206 -12.98 -13.96 2.09
C ARG A 206 -11.85 -13.00 1.68
N ILE A 207 -10.60 -13.37 1.99
CA ILE A 207 -9.41 -12.56 1.72
C ILE A 207 -8.81 -12.99 0.40
N TRP A 208 -8.51 -12.04 -0.45
CA TRP A 208 -7.75 -12.28 -1.66
C TRP A 208 -6.26 -12.11 -1.40
N THR A 209 -5.43 -12.92 -2.05
CA THR A 209 -4.00 -12.67 -2.12
C THR A 209 -3.71 -11.55 -3.13
N LEU A 210 -2.54 -10.93 -3.04
CA LEU A 210 -2.13 -9.96 -4.06
C LEU A 210 -2.01 -10.62 -5.44
N SER A 211 -1.55 -11.88 -5.51
CA SER A 211 -1.51 -12.65 -6.74
C SER A 211 -2.89 -12.84 -7.37
N GLN A 212 -3.91 -13.14 -6.56
CA GLN A 212 -5.29 -13.26 -7.05
C GLN A 212 -5.82 -11.93 -7.58
N PHE A 213 -5.55 -10.83 -6.87
CA PHE A 213 -5.96 -9.50 -7.32
C PHE A 213 -5.30 -9.12 -8.65
N VAL A 214 -3.99 -9.31 -8.78
CA VAL A 214 -3.23 -9.05 -10.01
C VAL A 214 -3.79 -9.85 -11.19
N ASN A 215 -4.08 -11.13 -11.00
CA ASN A 215 -4.66 -11.97 -12.05
C ASN A 215 -6.07 -11.51 -12.44
N TYR A 216 -6.91 -11.16 -11.46
CA TYR A 216 -8.25 -10.65 -11.71
C TYR A 216 -8.23 -9.36 -12.54
N VAL A 217 -7.35 -8.39 -12.21
CA VAL A 217 -7.23 -7.16 -12.99
C VAL A 217 -6.83 -7.47 -14.44
N ARG A 218 -5.86 -8.38 -14.65
CA ARG A 218 -5.45 -8.81 -16.01
C ARG A 218 -6.57 -9.49 -16.79
N GLU A 219 -7.38 -10.30 -16.14
CA GLU A 219 -8.55 -10.93 -16.76
C GLU A 219 -9.57 -9.90 -17.20
N VAL A 220 -9.84 -8.89 -16.36
CA VAL A 220 -10.78 -7.80 -16.68
C VAL A 220 -10.25 -6.90 -17.80
N GLU A 221 -8.94 -6.64 -17.87
CA GLU A 221 -8.32 -5.86 -18.96
C GLU A 221 -8.35 -6.60 -20.31
N ALA A 222 -8.36 -7.92 -20.29
CA ALA A 222 -8.38 -8.74 -21.49
C ALA A 222 -9.77 -8.85 -22.18
N LEU A 223 -10.84 -8.41 -21.48
CA LEU A 223 -12.23 -8.36 -21.99
C LEU A 223 -12.44 -7.13 -22.89
#